data_18ce8760c8dadc4a12f71e1fddd956bb
#
_entry.id   18ce8760c8dadc4a12f71e1fddd956bb
#
_cell.length_a   1.000
_cell.length_b   1.000
_cell.length_c   1.000
_cell.angle_alpha   90.00
_cell.angle_beta   90.00
_cell.angle_gamma   90.00
#
_symmetry.space_group_name_H-M   'P 1'
#
loop_
_entity.id
_entity.type
_entity.pdbx_description
1 polymer ?
#
loop_
_entity_poly.entity_id
_entity_poly.type
_entity_poly.pdbx_seq_one_letter_code
_entity_poly.pdbx_strand_id
1 'polypeptide(L)'
;MFVTLLVLRNALRHKLRTLLTVVGIVVAIVAFGLLRTVVDAWYAGANASSSARLVTRNAVSLVFPLPLTYAQKLRQIDGVASVSWANWFGGVYISERNFFAQFAIDPASYLDMYPEMVLSPDERRAFLADRTGAIAGRKLAQEYGWRVGDQVPLRGTIFPGTWSFTLRGIYEGAEKSSEESTLFFHWSYLNETVKRQFPRRADQTGVFVVQLADAERAAEVSAAIDATFANSLAETHTETEKAFQLGFIAMTEAILLAIEAVSFVVVVIIMAVMANTMAMAARERYAEYATLKALGFANGFVALLIFAESMSIALIGGLLGIALTIPVAALFASLVGTLFPVFIVSESTMAMQLAASIVIGVVAAAFPAWRAANVRIVEGLRTVA
;
A
#
# COMPACT_ATOMS: atom_id res chain seq x y z
N MET A 1 24.49 15.92 -30.64
CA MET A 1 24.88 14.59 -31.14
C MET A 1 26.34 14.19 -30.80
N PHE A 2 27.35 15.05 -31.03
CA PHE A 2 28.77 14.73 -30.70
C PHE A 2 28.99 14.59 -29.17
N VAL A 3 28.49 15.52 -28.35
CA VAL A 3 28.65 15.50 -26.89
C VAL A 3 27.95 14.29 -26.25
N THR A 4 26.75 13.94 -26.69
CA THR A 4 26.01 12.78 -26.19
C THR A 4 26.73 11.45 -26.49
N LEU A 5 27.30 11.33 -27.70
CA LEU A 5 28.10 10.15 -28.08
C LEU A 5 29.40 10.07 -27.26
N LEU A 6 30.05 11.20 -27.00
CA LEU A 6 31.22 11.30 -26.15
C LEU A 6 30.94 10.87 -24.71
N VAL A 7 29.83 11.34 -24.13
CA VAL A 7 29.40 10.98 -22.77
C VAL A 7 29.13 9.48 -22.65
N LEU A 8 28.37 8.89 -23.58
CA LEU A 8 28.09 7.45 -23.59
C LEU A 8 29.36 6.61 -23.77
N ARG A 9 30.26 7.01 -24.68
CA ARG A 9 31.53 6.32 -24.89
C ARG A 9 32.42 6.43 -23.64
N ASN A 10 32.40 7.54 -22.96
CA ASN A 10 33.14 7.72 -21.71
C ASN A 10 32.57 6.88 -20.57
N ALA A 11 31.25 6.86 -20.39
CA ALA A 11 30.58 6.03 -19.39
C ALA A 11 30.87 4.53 -19.60
N LEU A 12 31.00 4.08 -20.85
CA LEU A 12 31.25 2.65 -21.18
C LEU A 12 32.75 2.29 -21.26
N ARG A 13 33.70 3.20 -21.04
CA ARG A 13 35.14 2.95 -21.13
C ARG A 13 35.61 1.88 -20.12
N HIS A 14 35.09 1.95 -18.88
CA HIS A 14 35.36 0.96 -17.82
C HIS A 14 34.11 0.10 -17.60
N LYS A 15 33.81 -0.78 -18.54
CA LYS A 15 32.55 -1.57 -18.60
C LYS A 15 32.17 -2.23 -17.29
N LEU A 16 33.11 -2.86 -16.59
CA LEU A 16 32.82 -3.56 -15.33
C LEU A 16 32.40 -2.57 -14.22
N ARG A 17 33.11 -1.44 -14.08
CA ARG A 17 32.78 -0.42 -13.08
C ARG A 17 31.39 0.18 -13.34
N THR A 18 31.15 0.59 -14.59
CA THR A 18 29.84 1.15 -14.98
C THR A 18 28.73 0.15 -14.78
N LEU A 19 28.94 -1.12 -15.17
CA LEU A 19 27.95 -2.19 -14.96
C LEU A 19 27.63 -2.35 -13.47
N LEU A 20 28.65 -2.47 -12.60
CA LEU A 20 28.47 -2.62 -11.16
C LEU A 20 27.77 -1.40 -10.54
N THR A 21 28.08 -0.18 -11.02
CA THR A 21 27.40 1.03 -10.56
C THR A 21 25.94 1.05 -10.98
N VAL A 22 25.65 0.72 -12.24
CA VAL A 22 24.27 0.62 -12.75
C VAL A 22 23.49 -0.44 -11.97
N VAL A 23 24.07 -1.64 -11.77
CA VAL A 23 23.43 -2.71 -10.96
C VAL A 23 23.17 -2.23 -9.54
N GLY A 24 24.12 -1.55 -8.91
CA GLY A 24 23.93 -0.98 -7.57
C GLY A 24 22.77 0.01 -7.51
N ILE A 25 22.67 0.90 -8.51
CA ILE A 25 21.53 1.85 -8.61
C ILE A 25 20.22 1.11 -8.83
N VAL A 26 20.19 0.11 -9.74
CA VAL A 26 19.01 -0.72 -9.99
C VAL A 26 18.52 -1.36 -8.70
N VAL A 27 19.41 -2.03 -7.95
CA VAL A 27 19.06 -2.68 -6.68
C VAL A 27 18.53 -1.67 -5.67
N ALA A 28 19.18 -0.50 -5.54
CA ALA A 28 18.73 0.53 -4.61
C ALA A 28 17.36 1.11 -4.98
N ILE A 29 17.12 1.37 -6.27
CA ILE A 29 15.84 1.89 -6.75
C ILE A 29 14.72 0.85 -6.61
N VAL A 30 15.00 -0.43 -6.88
CA VAL A 30 14.04 -1.53 -6.62
C VAL A 30 13.73 -1.63 -5.13
N ALA A 31 14.75 -1.64 -4.27
CA ALA A 31 14.55 -1.70 -2.82
C ALA A 31 13.74 -0.51 -2.31
N PHE A 32 14.07 0.71 -2.73
CA PHE A 32 13.30 1.91 -2.41
C PHE A 32 11.84 1.79 -2.88
N GLY A 33 11.62 1.36 -4.13
CA GLY A 33 10.28 1.17 -4.70
C GLY A 33 9.46 0.13 -3.95
N LEU A 34 10.05 -1.01 -3.57
CA LEU A 34 9.37 -2.05 -2.79
C LEU A 34 8.98 -1.55 -1.40
N LEU A 35 9.92 -0.94 -0.67
CA LEU A 35 9.65 -0.41 0.67
C LEU A 35 8.55 0.65 0.63
N ARG A 36 8.58 1.53 -0.37
CA ARG A 36 7.52 2.52 -0.57
C ARG A 36 6.18 1.88 -0.93
N THR A 37 6.19 0.85 -1.78
CA THR A 37 4.98 0.09 -2.12
C THR A 37 4.37 -0.61 -0.90
N VAL A 38 5.19 -1.11 0.04
CA VAL A 38 4.69 -1.65 1.33
C VAL A 38 3.95 -0.57 2.11
N VAL A 39 4.50 0.64 2.21
CA VAL A 39 3.84 1.76 2.89
C VAL A 39 2.54 2.13 2.18
N ASP A 40 2.56 2.29 0.86
CA ASP A 40 1.36 2.61 0.06
C ASP A 40 0.27 1.53 0.20
N ALA A 41 0.66 0.24 0.22
CA ALA A 41 -0.26 -0.89 0.39
C ALA A 41 -0.94 -0.88 1.76
N TRP A 42 -0.25 -0.42 2.79
CA TRP A 42 -0.81 -0.27 4.14
C TRP A 42 -1.93 0.77 4.20
N TYR A 43 -1.76 1.89 3.46
CA TYR A 43 -2.75 2.96 3.38
C TYR A 43 -3.83 2.72 2.31
N ALA A 44 -3.71 1.69 1.47
CA ALA A 44 -4.59 1.48 0.33
C ALA A 44 -6.06 1.38 0.73
N GLY A 45 -6.39 0.62 1.79
CA GLY A 45 -7.75 0.50 2.30
C GLY A 45 -8.35 1.84 2.74
N ALA A 46 -7.60 2.61 3.53
CA ALA A 46 -8.05 3.93 3.99
C ALA A 46 -8.24 4.93 2.84
N ASN A 47 -7.43 4.82 1.79
CA ASN A 47 -7.55 5.69 0.62
C ASN A 47 -8.71 5.30 -0.31
N ALA A 48 -9.11 4.03 -0.30
CA ALA A 48 -10.27 3.53 -1.06
C ALA A 48 -11.60 3.72 -0.32
N SER A 49 -11.58 4.10 0.98
CA SER A 49 -12.79 4.28 1.78
C SER A 49 -13.64 5.44 1.30
N SER A 50 -14.97 5.27 1.36
CA SER A 50 -15.92 6.31 1.01
C SER A 50 -15.97 7.41 2.06
N SER A 51 -16.00 8.67 1.64
CA SER A 51 -16.24 9.81 2.51
C SER A 51 -17.70 9.91 3.00
N ALA A 52 -18.61 9.21 2.33
CA ALA A 52 -20.04 9.20 2.66
C ALA A 52 -20.44 8.06 3.58
N ARG A 53 -19.49 7.28 4.09
CA ARG A 53 -19.76 6.21 5.07
C ARG A 53 -19.13 6.52 6.41
N LEU A 54 -19.91 6.32 7.49
CA LEU A 54 -19.45 6.38 8.87
C LEU A 54 -19.43 4.97 9.46
N VAL A 55 -18.50 4.76 10.37
CA VAL A 55 -18.45 3.57 11.24
C VAL A 55 -18.75 4.00 12.66
N THR A 56 -19.81 3.42 13.23
CA THR A 56 -20.21 3.62 14.63
C THR A 56 -19.83 2.36 15.42
N ARG A 57 -18.97 2.50 16.39
CA ARG A 57 -18.48 1.44 17.26
C ARG A 57 -18.70 1.78 18.72
N ASN A 58 -18.49 0.81 19.61
CA ASN A 58 -18.48 1.09 21.04
C ASN A 58 -17.35 2.06 21.39
N ALA A 59 -17.65 3.10 22.18
CA ALA A 59 -16.71 4.16 22.52
C ALA A 59 -15.49 3.65 23.31
N VAL A 60 -15.67 2.59 24.11
CA VAL A 60 -14.61 2.04 24.95
C VAL A 60 -13.64 1.20 24.13
N SER A 61 -14.15 0.25 23.33
CA SER A 61 -13.34 -0.65 22.52
C SER A 61 -14.18 -1.39 21.49
N LEU A 62 -13.54 -1.80 20.38
CA LEU A 62 -14.13 -2.69 19.36
C LEU A 62 -14.48 -4.09 19.88
N VAL A 63 -13.93 -4.50 21.02
CA VAL A 63 -14.24 -5.79 21.65
C VAL A 63 -15.64 -5.79 22.26
N PHE A 64 -16.15 -4.62 22.65
CA PHE A 64 -17.49 -4.49 23.20
C PHE A 64 -18.51 -4.29 22.06
N PRO A 65 -19.53 -5.15 22.01
CA PRO A 65 -20.55 -5.02 20.97
C PRO A 65 -21.55 -3.90 21.29
N LEU A 66 -22.29 -3.52 20.28
CA LEU A 66 -23.43 -2.61 20.34
C LEU A 66 -24.76 -3.38 20.25
N PRO A 67 -25.81 -2.98 20.97
CA PRO A 67 -27.14 -3.57 20.83
C PRO A 67 -27.70 -3.35 19.41
N LEU A 68 -28.23 -4.38 18.76
CA LEU A 68 -28.80 -4.26 17.43
C LEU A 68 -29.98 -3.26 17.36
N THR A 69 -30.67 -3.06 18.48
CA THR A 69 -31.76 -2.09 18.59
C THR A 69 -31.34 -0.66 18.27
N TYR A 70 -30.04 -0.34 18.33
CA TYR A 70 -29.52 0.98 17.96
C TYR A 70 -29.73 1.28 16.47
N ALA A 71 -29.79 0.27 15.61
CA ALA A 71 -30.07 0.45 14.18
C ALA A 71 -31.33 1.27 13.90
N GLN A 72 -32.39 1.09 14.70
CA GLN A 72 -33.64 1.84 14.51
C GLN A 72 -33.48 3.32 14.87
N LYS A 73 -32.73 3.61 15.93
CA LYS A 73 -32.46 5.01 16.34
C LYS A 73 -31.53 5.69 15.33
N LEU A 74 -30.51 4.98 14.86
CA LEU A 74 -29.58 5.48 13.83
C LEU A 74 -30.32 5.92 12.55
N ARG A 75 -31.30 5.12 12.09
CA ARG A 75 -32.10 5.45 10.89
C ARG A 75 -32.98 6.69 11.04
N GLN A 76 -33.23 7.14 12.28
CA GLN A 76 -34.06 8.32 12.57
C GLN A 76 -33.26 9.61 12.64
N ILE A 77 -31.93 9.53 12.64
CA ILE A 77 -31.05 10.70 12.72
C ILE A 77 -31.03 11.41 11.37
N ASP A 78 -31.23 12.71 11.38
CA ASP A 78 -31.19 13.53 10.16
C ASP A 78 -29.81 13.42 9.47
N GLY A 79 -29.82 13.28 8.16
CA GLY A 79 -28.59 13.06 7.35
C GLY A 79 -28.17 11.60 7.20
N VAL A 80 -28.82 10.63 7.88
CA VAL A 80 -28.61 9.20 7.68
C VAL A 80 -29.49 8.69 6.54
N ALA A 81 -28.86 8.14 5.50
CA ALA A 81 -29.57 7.55 4.36
C ALA A 81 -29.91 6.07 4.58
N SER A 82 -28.95 5.28 5.08
CA SER A 82 -29.14 3.86 5.39
C SER A 82 -28.18 3.40 6.49
N VAL A 83 -28.54 2.28 7.12
CA VAL A 83 -27.75 1.67 8.22
C VAL A 83 -27.63 0.19 7.97
N SER A 84 -26.39 -0.30 8.02
CA SER A 84 -26.03 -1.71 8.03
C SER A 84 -25.19 -2.04 9.26
N TRP A 85 -24.83 -3.32 9.43
CA TRP A 85 -23.97 -3.74 10.55
C TRP A 85 -23.06 -4.90 10.16
N ALA A 86 -21.95 -5.01 10.90
CA ALA A 86 -20.96 -6.04 10.71
C ALA A 86 -20.36 -6.51 12.03
N ASN A 87 -20.04 -7.79 12.10
CA ASN A 87 -19.25 -8.39 13.16
C ASN A 87 -17.98 -9.01 12.62
N TRP A 88 -16.87 -8.70 13.21
CA TRP A 88 -15.64 -9.47 13.04
C TRP A 88 -15.84 -10.89 13.60
N PHE A 89 -15.48 -11.90 12.81
CA PHE A 89 -15.68 -13.30 13.20
C PHE A 89 -14.43 -13.94 13.82
N GLY A 90 -13.26 -13.70 13.25
CA GLY A 90 -11.98 -14.19 13.76
C GLY A 90 -11.87 -15.72 13.72
N GLY A 91 -12.36 -16.36 12.67
CA GLY A 91 -12.24 -17.81 12.49
C GLY A 91 -10.90 -18.23 11.92
N VAL A 92 -10.54 -19.50 12.11
CA VAL A 92 -9.34 -20.13 11.57
C VAL A 92 -9.74 -21.11 10.48
N TYR A 93 -9.17 -20.95 9.28
CA TYR A 93 -9.32 -21.86 8.16
C TYR A 93 -8.14 -22.83 8.10
N ILE A 94 -8.39 -24.12 8.33
CA ILE A 94 -7.40 -25.19 8.32
C ILE A 94 -6.27 -24.99 9.36
N SER A 95 -5.55 -23.89 9.30
CA SER A 95 -4.44 -23.56 10.20
C SER A 95 -4.38 -22.04 10.52
N GLU A 96 -3.75 -21.69 11.62
CA GLU A 96 -3.59 -20.28 12.05
C GLU A 96 -2.75 -19.43 11.09
N ARG A 97 -2.00 -20.08 10.18
CA ARG A 97 -1.24 -19.39 9.14
C ARG A 97 -2.12 -18.85 8.01
N ASN A 98 -3.30 -19.45 7.84
CA ASN A 98 -4.27 -19.07 6.81
C ASN A 98 -5.17 -17.97 7.36
N PHE A 99 -4.59 -16.80 7.59
CA PHE A 99 -5.33 -15.66 8.10
C PHE A 99 -5.92 -14.83 6.95
N PHE A 100 -7.21 -14.54 7.05
CA PHE A 100 -7.93 -13.59 6.22
C PHE A 100 -9.09 -12.96 7.01
N ALA A 101 -9.52 -11.79 6.60
CA ALA A 101 -10.61 -11.08 7.25
C ALA A 101 -11.96 -11.78 7.01
N GLN A 102 -12.78 -11.87 8.06
CA GLN A 102 -14.10 -12.51 7.99
C GLN A 102 -15.11 -11.65 8.75
N PHE A 103 -16.18 -11.29 8.07
CA PHE A 103 -17.25 -10.49 8.66
C PHE A 103 -18.62 -11.13 8.49
N ALA A 104 -19.37 -11.19 9.57
CA ALA A 104 -20.81 -11.44 9.54
C ALA A 104 -21.52 -10.11 9.28
N ILE A 105 -22.28 -10.01 8.18
CA ILE A 105 -22.92 -8.76 7.73
C ILE A 105 -24.44 -8.93 7.59
N ASP A 106 -25.19 -7.83 7.59
CA ASP A 106 -26.55 -7.81 7.04
C ASP A 106 -26.48 -7.76 5.51
N PRO A 107 -26.74 -8.87 4.81
CA PRO A 107 -26.31 -8.99 3.42
C PRO A 107 -26.98 -8.00 2.48
N ALA A 108 -28.27 -7.71 2.71
CA ALA A 108 -29.04 -6.82 1.83
C ALA A 108 -28.54 -5.38 1.93
N SER A 109 -28.57 -4.82 3.13
CA SER A 109 -28.17 -3.42 3.35
C SER A 109 -26.66 -3.22 3.14
N TYR A 110 -25.84 -4.20 3.49
CA TYR A 110 -24.39 -4.08 3.34
C TYR A 110 -23.97 -4.05 1.86
N LEU A 111 -24.48 -4.98 1.03
CA LEU A 111 -24.16 -5.00 -0.39
C LEU A 111 -24.67 -3.79 -1.15
N ASP A 112 -25.77 -3.17 -0.72
CA ASP A 112 -26.26 -1.92 -1.30
C ASP A 112 -25.37 -0.72 -0.95
N MET A 113 -24.74 -0.78 0.23
CA MET A 113 -23.87 0.27 0.76
C MET A 113 -22.43 0.19 0.19
N TYR A 114 -22.02 -0.98 -0.31
CA TYR A 114 -20.70 -1.25 -0.86
C TYR A 114 -20.76 -1.66 -2.34
N PRO A 115 -21.14 -0.73 -3.26
CA PRO A 115 -21.26 -1.00 -4.69
C PRO A 115 -19.90 -1.38 -5.33
N GLU A 116 -18.81 -1.09 -4.67
CA GLU A 116 -17.47 -1.52 -5.06
C GLU A 116 -17.24 -3.04 -4.99
N MET A 117 -18.09 -3.78 -4.28
CA MET A 117 -18.11 -5.24 -4.29
C MET A 117 -19.03 -5.75 -5.40
N VAL A 118 -18.48 -6.05 -6.56
CA VAL A 118 -19.23 -6.47 -7.73
C VAL A 118 -19.48 -7.98 -7.69
N LEU A 119 -20.75 -8.35 -7.64
CA LEU A 119 -21.23 -9.74 -7.77
C LEU A 119 -22.11 -9.85 -9.00
N SER A 120 -22.12 -11.02 -9.64
CA SER A 120 -23.14 -11.30 -10.64
C SER A 120 -24.54 -11.30 -10.01
N PRO A 121 -25.61 -10.94 -10.76
CA PRO A 121 -26.98 -10.95 -10.23
C PRO A 121 -27.42 -12.31 -9.66
N ASP A 122 -26.91 -13.40 -10.24
CA ASP A 122 -27.23 -14.76 -9.79
C ASP A 122 -26.52 -15.11 -8.48
N GLU A 123 -25.24 -14.78 -8.35
CA GLU A 123 -24.47 -14.97 -7.11
C GLU A 123 -25.04 -14.12 -5.96
N ARG A 124 -25.38 -12.87 -6.25
CA ARG A 124 -26.03 -12.01 -5.26
C ARG A 124 -27.36 -12.60 -4.79
N ARG A 125 -28.20 -13.08 -5.69
CA ARG A 125 -29.48 -13.73 -5.33
C ARG A 125 -29.25 -15.00 -4.52
N ALA A 126 -28.27 -15.83 -4.94
CA ALA A 126 -27.93 -17.07 -4.25
C ALA A 126 -27.43 -16.80 -2.83
N PHE A 127 -26.60 -15.77 -2.66
CA PHE A 127 -26.10 -15.37 -1.35
C PHE A 127 -27.24 -14.87 -0.45
N LEU A 128 -28.08 -13.95 -0.94
CA LEU A 128 -29.21 -13.43 -0.16
C LEU A 128 -30.22 -14.49 0.27
N ALA A 129 -30.39 -15.55 -0.53
CA ALA A 129 -31.33 -16.62 -0.27
C ALA A 129 -30.82 -17.69 0.71
N ASP A 130 -29.49 -17.86 0.83
CA ASP A 130 -28.90 -18.91 1.67
C ASP A 130 -28.29 -18.32 2.95
N ARG A 131 -28.96 -18.55 4.06
CA ARG A 131 -28.51 -18.04 5.37
C ARG A 131 -27.14 -18.60 5.81
N THR A 132 -26.73 -19.77 5.34
CA THR A 132 -25.40 -20.34 5.56
C THR A 132 -24.41 -19.99 4.46
N GLY A 133 -24.86 -19.19 3.48
CA GLY A 133 -24.05 -18.73 2.37
C GLY A 133 -22.96 -17.76 2.80
N ALA A 134 -21.88 -17.79 2.06
CA ALA A 134 -20.80 -16.82 2.14
C ALA A 134 -20.43 -16.31 0.75
N ILE A 135 -19.83 -15.15 0.69
CA ILE A 135 -19.14 -14.62 -0.49
C ILE A 135 -17.67 -14.36 -0.13
N ALA A 136 -16.78 -14.62 -1.06
CA ALA A 136 -15.35 -14.37 -0.90
C ALA A 136 -14.84 -13.45 -2.01
N GLY A 137 -13.83 -12.66 -1.69
CA GLY A 137 -13.13 -11.89 -2.72
C GLY A 137 -12.37 -12.79 -3.67
N ARG A 138 -12.19 -12.33 -4.91
CA ARG A 138 -11.51 -13.08 -5.97
C ARG A 138 -10.10 -13.52 -5.59
N LYS A 139 -9.32 -12.62 -4.95
CA LYS A 139 -7.96 -12.92 -4.51
C LYS A 139 -7.94 -14.07 -3.49
N LEU A 140 -8.86 -14.01 -2.53
CA LEU A 140 -9.00 -15.07 -1.51
C LEU A 140 -9.42 -16.40 -2.14
N ALA A 141 -10.38 -16.39 -3.06
CA ALA A 141 -10.84 -17.56 -3.76
C ALA A 141 -9.73 -18.20 -4.62
N GLN A 142 -8.90 -17.40 -5.26
CA GLN A 142 -7.75 -17.88 -6.04
C GLN A 142 -6.66 -18.48 -5.16
N GLU A 143 -6.36 -17.87 -4.00
CA GLU A 143 -5.33 -18.36 -3.07
C GLU A 143 -5.65 -19.74 -2.52
N TYR A 144 -6.92 -19.98 -2.18
CA TYR A 144 -7.35 -21.27 -1.62
C TYR A 144 -7.98 -22.21 -2.66
N GLY A 145 -8.05 -21.80 -3.91
CA GLY A 145 -8.64 -22.60 -4.99
C GLY A 145 -10.15 -22.80 -4.88
N TRP A 146 -10.86 -21.90 -4.19
CA TRP A 146 -12.29 -22.01 -3.97
C TRP A 146 -13.12 -21.70 -5.21
N ARG A 147 -14.23 -22.42 -5.33
CA ARG A 147 -15.24 -22.25 -6.37
C ARG A 147 -16.62 -22.06 -5.76
N VAL A 148 -17.50 -21.40 -6.47
CA VAL A 148 -18.91 -21.28 -6.06
C VAL A 148 -19.51 -22.68 -5.87
N GLY A 149 -20.11 -22.92 -4.72
CA GLY A 149 -20.64 -24.21 -4.28
C GLY A 149 -19.77 -24.94 -3.27
N ASP A 150 -18.50 -24.58 -3.11
CA ASP A 150 -17.60 -25.21 -2.15
C ASP A 150 -18.00 -24.92 -0.70
N GLN A 151 -17.65 -25.85 0.19
CA GLN A 151 -17.81 -25.69 1.64
C GLN A 151 -16.54 -25.10 2.24
N VAL A 152 -16.69 -23.99 2.95
CA VAL A 152 -15.60 -23.31 3.66
C VAL A 152 -15.78 -23.55 5.16
N PRO A 153 -15.05 -24.51 5.76
CA PRO A 153 -15.11 -24.76 7.19
C PRO A 153 -14.22 -23.77 7.93
N LEU A 154 -14.76 -23.12 8.96
CA LEU A 154 -14.02 -22.24 9.85
C LEU A 154 -14.15 -22.72 11.30
N ARG A 155 -13.03 -22.74 12.02
CA ARG A 155 -13.02 -22.92 13.47
C ARG A 155 -13.11 -21.55 14.13
N GLY A 156 -14.24 -21.25 14.75
CA GLY A 156 -14.45 -19.97 15.43
C GLY A 156 -13.58 -19.83 16.68
N THR A 157 -12.98 -18.64 16.87
CA THR A 157 -12.21 -18.29 18.07
C THR A 157 -13.02 -17.37 18.98
N ILE A 158 -13.56 -16.28 18.46
CA ILE A 158 -14.44 -15.33 19.19
C ILE A 158 -15.82 -15.95 19.41
N PHE A 159 -16.30 -16.71 18.43
CA PHE A 159 -17.56 -17.45 18.45
C PHE A 159 -17.25 -18.94 18.38
N PRO A 160 -17.00 -19.61 19.53
CA PRO A 160 -16.51 -20.99 19.57
C PRO A 160 -17.41 -21.97 18.79
N GLY A 161 -16.78 -22.93 18.15
CA GLY A 161 -17.44 -23.97 17.39
C GLY A 161 -16.90 -24.15 15.98
N THR A 162 -17.38 -25.18 15.29
CA THR A 162 -17.08 -25.40 13.88
C THR A 162 -18.22 -24.84 13.05
N TRP A 163 -17.88 -23.97 12.13
CA TRP A 163 -18.79 -23.28 11.24
C TRP A 163 -18.54 -23.75 9.82
N SER A 164 -19.57 -24.01 9.06
CA SER A 164 -19.47 -24.39 7.66
C SER A 164 -20.30 -23.44 6.82
N PHE A 165 -19.67 -22.83 5.83
CA PHE A 165 -20.29 -21.87 4.94
C PHE A 165 -20.27 -22.42 3.51
N THR A 166 -21.37 -22.27 2.78
CA THR A 166 -21.41 -22.59 1.35
C THR A 166 -21.04 -21.34 0.57
N LEU A 167 -19.98 -21.39 -0.23
CA LEU A 167 -19.60 -20.26 -1.07
C LEU A 167 -20.66 -20.03 -2.17
N ARG A 168 -21.40 -18.92 -2.11
CA ARG A 168 -22.48 -18.57 -3.03
C ARG A 168 -22.08 -17.53 -4.08
N GLY A 169 -20.95 -16.88 -3.91
CA GLY A 169 -20.43 -15.94 -4.88
C GLY A 169 -18.97 -15.58 -4.62
N ILE A 170 -18.32 -15.12 -5.67
CA ILE A 170 -16.97 -14.58 -5.64
C ILE A 170 -17.03 -13.15 -6.16
N TYR A 171 -16.91 -12.17 -5.25
CA TYR A 171 -16.97 -10.77 -5.65
C TYR A 171 -15.64 -10.28 -6.22
N GLU A 172 -15.76 -9.36 -7.16
CA GLU A 172 -14.64 -8.61 -7.73
C GLU A 172 -14.71 -7.16 -7.25
N GLY A 173 -13.57 -6.55 -7.11
CA GLY A 173 -13.50 -5.11 -6.86
C GLY A 173 -13.84 -4.31 -8.11
N ALA A 174 -14.62 -3.24 -7.96
CA ALA A 174 -14.91 -2.32 -9.07
C ALA A 174 -13.64 -1.65 -9.61
N GLU A 175 -12.62 -1.47 -8.74
CA GLU A 175 -11.33 -0.91 -9.09
C GLU A 175 -10.20 -1.88 -8.70
N LYS A 176 -9.03 -1.74 -9.34
CA LYS A 176 -7.84 -2.54 -9.00
C LYS A 176 -7.34 -2.33 -7.57
N SER A 177 -7.72 -1.21 -6.96
CA SER A 177 -7.42 -0.84 -5.58
C SER A 177 -8.43 -1.38 -4.57
N SER A 178 -9.51 -2.02 -5.02
CA SER A 178 -10.54 -2.59 -4.15
C SER A 178 -10.02 -3.84 -3.43
N GLU A 179 -10.52 -4.03 -2.22
CA GLU A 179 -10.16 -5.16 -1.36
C GLU A 179 -10.88 -6.44 -1.81
N GLU A 180 -10.14 -7.51 -2.10
CA GLU A 180 -10.65 -8.80 -2.59
C GLU A 180 -10.17 -10.00 -1.76
N SER A 181 -9.73 -9.77 -0.50
CA SER A 181 -9.20 -10.84 0.38
C SER A 181 -10.07 -11.10 1.61
N THR A 182 -11.33 -10.61 1.61
CA THR A 182 -12.26 -10.76 2.72
C THR A 182 -13.36 -11.78 2.41
N LEU A 183 -13.81 -12.50 3.43
CA LEU A 183 -14.97 -13.38 3.38
C LEU A 183 -16.12 -12.75 4.16
N PHE A 184 -17.30 -12.65 3.52
CA PHE A 184 -18.52 -12.15 4.15
C PHE A 184 -19.57 -13.24 4.22
N PHE A 185 -20.32 -13.29 5.33
CA PHE A 185 -21.41 -14.23 5.53
C PHE A 185 -22.55 -13.58 6.33
N HIS A 186 -23.68 -14.26 6.46
CA HIS A 186 -24.89 -13.71 7.07
C HIS A 186 -24.74 -13.50 8.59
N TRP A 187 -24.95 -12.28 9.06
CA TRP A 187 -25.06 -11.96 10.47
C TRP A 187 -26.19 -12.75 11.15
N SER A 188 -27.30 -12.98 10.45
CA SER A 188 -28.41 -13.76 10.96
C SER A 188 -28.01 -15.20 11.34
N TYR A 189 -27.12 -15.84 10.56
CA TYR A 189 -26.59 -17.17 10.89
C TYR A 189 -25.73 -17.13 12.15
N LEU A 190 -24.87 -16.13 12.26
CA LEU A 190 -24.07 -15.88 13.47
C LEU A 190 -24.98 -15.69 14.67
N ASN A 191 -25.93 -14.77 14.61
CA ASN A 191 -26.79 -14.39 15.72
C ASN A 191 -27.67 -15.55 16.19
N GLU A 192 -28.29 -16.30 15.28
CA GLU A 192 -29.11 -17.45 15.62
C GLU A 192 -28.29 -18.58 16.30
N THR A 193 -27.05 -18.76 15.91
CA THR A 193 -26.16 -19.72 16.56
C THR A 193 -25.73 -19.25 17.94
N VAL A 194 -25.36 -17.98 18.07
CA VAL A 194 -25.02 -17.35 19.35
C VAL A 194 -26.23 -17.39 20.29
N LYS A 195 -27.44 -17.10 19.80
CA LYS A 195 -28.67 -17.13 20.59
C LYS A 195 -28.95 -18.49 21.22
N ARG A 196 -28.62 -19.58 20.49
CA ARG A 196 -28.76 -20.95 21.00
C ARG A 196 -27.73 -21.32 22.06
N GLN A 197 -26.48 -20.89 21.89
CA GLN A 197 -25.35 -21.26 22.75
C GLN A 197 -25.12 -20.26 23.90
N PHE A 198 -25.28 -18.98 23.63
CA PHE A 198 -24.99 -17.88 24.55
C PHE A 198 -26.06 -16.79 24.45
N PRO A 199 -27.30 -17.02 24.94
CA PRO A 199 -28.44 -16.09 24.76
C PRO A 199 -28.18 -14.64 25.16
N ARG A 200 -27.33 -14.43 26.18
CA ARG A 200 -26.98 -13.08 26.66
C ARG A 200 -26.10 -12.28 25.69
N ARG A 201 -25.49 -12.93 24.70
CA ARG A 201 -24.64 -12.33 23.68
C ARG A 201 -25.37 -12.18 22.34
N ALA A 202 -26.64 -12.55 22.27
CA ALA A 202 -27.45 -12.42 21.07
C ALA A 202 -27.89 -10.96 20.84
N ASP A 203 -28.33 -10.70 19.62
CA ASP A 203 -28.87 -9.42 19.17
C ASP A 203 -27.89 -8.24 19.39
N GLN A 204 -26.62 -8.52 19.15
CA GLN A 204 -25.51 -7.57 19.25
C GLN A 204 -24.70 -7.54 17.97
N THR A 205 -24.12 -6.39 17.66
CA THR A 205 -23.22 -6.22 16.51
C THR A 205 -21.89 -5.58 16.93
N GLY A 206 -20.84 -5.81 16.17
CA GLY A 206 -19.54 -5.20 16.45
C GLY A 206 -19.53 -3.72 16.07
N VAL A 207 -20.02 -3.39 14.88
CA VAL A 207 -20.09 -2.04 14.35
C VAL A 207 -21.37 -1.82 13.56
N PHE A 208 -21.84 -0.58 13.50
CA PHE A 208 -22.76 -0.13 12.47
C PHE A 208 -22.02 0.61 11.40
N VAL A 209 -22.41 0.40 10.16
CA VAL A 209 -22.01 1.20 9.00
C VAL A 209 -23.17 2.08 8.62
N VAL A 210 -22.95 3.37 8.58
CA VAL A 210 -23.98 4.38 8.34
C VAL A 210 -23.65 5.11 7.03
N GLN A 211 -24.56 5.01 6.06
CA GLN A 211 -24.46 5.76 4.82
C GLN A 211 -25.05 7.14 5.05
N LEU A 212 -24.31 8.16 4.67
CA LEU A 212 -24.78 9.55 4.70
C LEU A 212 -25.53 9.91 3.42
N ALA A 213 -26.52 10.77 3.56
CA ALA A 213 -27.18 11.41 2.41
C ALA A 213 -26.23 12.45 1.75
N ASP A 214 -25.39 13.10 2.56
CA ASP A 214 -24.40 14.08 2.14
C ASP A 214 -23.10 13.89 2.91
N ALA A 215 -22.01 13.65 2.19
CA ALA A 215 -20.67 13.40 2.78
C ALA A 215 -20.11 14.63 3.52
N GLU A 216 -20.51 15.85 3.15
CA GLU A 216 -20.03 17.07 3.81
C GLU A 216 -20.56 17.21 5.24
N ARG A 217 -21.66 16.54 5.57
CA ARG A 217 -22.27 16.54 6.90
C ARG A 217 -21.68 15.46 7.83
N ALA A 218 -20.61 14.77 7.45
CA ALA A 218 -20.05 13.66 8.20
C ALA A 218 -19.76 14.01 9.68
N ALA A 219 -19.15 15.15 9.94
CA ALA A 219 -18.82 15.58 11.31
C ALA A 219 -20.08 15.89 12.15
N GLU A 220 -21.07 16.55 11.55
CA GLU A 220 -22.34 16.88 12.20
C GLU A 220 -23.13 15.62 12.58
N VAL A 221 -23.27 14.69 11.59
CA VAL A 221 -24.02 13.45 11.80
C VAL A 221 -23.29 12.52 12.79
N SER A 222 -21.97 12.44 12.74
CA SER A 222 -21.18 11.69 13.74
C SER A 222 -21.43 12.18 15.16
N ALA A 223 -21.39 13.50 15.36
CA ALA A 223 -21.68 14.11 16.68
C ALA A 223 -23.12 13.87 17.11
N ALA A 224 -24.09 13.94 16.21
CA ALA A 224 -25.50 13.67 16.50
C ALA A 224 -25.73 12.19 16.89
N ILE A 225 -25.07 11.26 16.24
CA ILE A 225 -25.10 9.83 16.60
C ILE A 225 -24.56 9.67 18.03
N ASP A 226 -23.36 10.14 18.31
CA ASP A 226 -22.72 9.94 19.60
C ASP A 226 -23.49 10.64 20.74
N ALA A 227 -24.08 11.81 20.48
CA ALA A 227 -24.96 12.49 21.42
C ALA A 227 -26.24 11.67 21.73
N THR A 228 -26.79 10.97 20.72
CA THR A 228 -28.00 10.13 20.88
C THR A 228 -27.77 8.95 21.84
N PHE A 229 -26.55 8.43 21.86
CA PHE A 229 -26.18 7.28 22.70
C PHE A 229 -25.30 7.65 23.90
N ALA A 230 -25.09 8.92 24.16
CA ALA A 230 -24.44 9.40 25.40
C ALA A 230 -25.21 8.93 26.64
N ASN A 231 -24.49 8.50 27.67
CA ASN A 231 -25.03 7.92 28.90
C ASN A 231 -25.93 6.68 28.69
N SER A 232 -25.82 6.00 27.57
CA SER A 232 -26.47 4.71 27.33
C SER A 232 -25.63 3.55 27.87
N LEU A 233 -26.17 2.31 27.84
CA LEU A 233 -25.44 1.11 28.26
C LEU A 233 -24.21 0.81 27.37
N ALA A 234 -24.21 1.30 26.15
CA ALA A 234 -23.11 1.18 25.21
C ALA A 234 -22.96 2.49 24.45
N GLU A 235 -22.18 3.41 25.00
CA GLU A 235 -21.85 4.66 24.32
C GLU A 235 -21.16 4.40 23.00
N THR A 236 -21.42 5.25 22.02
CA THR A 236 -20.88 5.12 20.68
C THR A 236 -19.74 6.10 20.42
N HIS A 237 -18.84 5.70 19.56
CA HIS A 237 -17.87 6.57 18.90
C HIS A 237 -18.03 6.38 17.39
N THR A 238 -18.38 7.48 16.74
CA THR A 238 -18.70 7.51 15.31
C THR A 238 -17.67 8.33 14.57
N GLU A 239 -17.09 7.75 13.56
CA GLU A 239 -16.06 8.37 12.73
C GLU A 239 -16.24 7.98 11.27
N THR A 240 -15.60 8.70 10.33
CA THR A 240 -15.63 8.30 8.92
C THR A 240 -14.93 6.94 8.75
N GLU A 241 -15.36 6.16 7.76
CA GLU A 241 -14.73 4.87 7.43
C GLU A 241 -13.22 5.02 7.22
N LYS A 242 -12.81 6.11 6.58
CA LYS A 242 -11.39 6.46 6.41
C LYS A 242 -10.67 6.68 7.75
N ALA A 243 -11.25 7.45 8.66
CA ALA A 243 -10.68 7.71 9.98
C ALA A 243 -10.58 6.43 10.81
N PHE A 244 -11.62 5.59 10.76
CA PHE A 244 -11.64 4.27 11.40
C PHE A 244 -10.48 3.38 10.92
N GLN A 245 -10.26 3.30 9.60
CA GLN A 245 -9.14 2.52 9.04
C GLN A 245 -7.78 3.13 9.40
N LEU A 246 -7.65 4.46 9.35
CA LEU A 246 -6.43 5.15 9.79
C LEU A 246 -6.12 4.91 11.26
N GLY A 247 -7.13 4.72 12.11
CA GLY A 247 -6.95 4.36 13.51
C GLY A 247 -6.21 3.03 13.70
N PHE A 248 -6.45 2.02 12.86
CA PHE A 248 -5.68 0.77 12.88
C PHE A 248 -4.25 0.98 12.38
N ILE A 249 -4.08 1.80 11.35
CA ILE A 249 -2.77 2.10 10.79
C ILE A 249 -1.89 2.83 11.81
N ALA A 250 -2.46 3.74 12.59
CA ALA A 250 -1.76 4.46 13.66
C ALA A 250 -1.13 3.53 14.71
N MET A 251 -1.71 2.36 14.96
CA MET A 251 -1.12 1.37 15.86
C MET A 251 0.22 0.79 15.35
N THR A 252 0.47 0.88 14.05
CA THR A 252 1.69 0.40 13.38
C THR A 252 2.57 1.53 12.84
N GLU A 253 2.26 2.79 13.16
CA GLU A 253 2.94 3.97 12.63
C GLU A 253 4.46 3.94 12.85
N ALA A 254 4.91 3.49 14.01
CA ALA A 254 6.35 3.36 14.30
C ALA A 254 7.07 2.41 13.33
N ILE A 255 6.40 1.33 12.91
CA ILE A 255 6.94 0.37 11.92
C ILE A 255 7.00 1.02 10.55
N LEU A 256 5.95 1.74 10.15
CA LEU A 256 5.89 2.43 8.87
C LEU A 256 6.96 3.52 8.76
N LEU A 257 7.14 4.31 9.81
CA LEU A 257 8.22 5.31 9.90
C LEU A 257 9.61 4.66 9.80
N ALA A 258 9.82 3.51 10.44
CA ALA A 258 11.07 2.77 10.32
C ALA A 258 11.31 2.29 8.88
N ILE A 259 10.30 1.75 8.19
CA ILE A 259 10.39 1.34 6.79
C ILE A 259 10.70 2.54 5.89
N GLU A 260 10.05 3.68 6.12
CA GLU A 260 10.30 4.91 5.37
C GLU A 260 11.74 5.41 5.60
N ALA A 261 12.21 5.45 6.83
CA ALA A 261 13.58 5.82 7.16
C ALA A 261 14.60 4.91 6.45
N VAL A 262 14.40 3.59 6.48
CA VAL A 262 15.26 2.61 5.78
C VAL A 262 15.27 2.87 4.28
N SER A 263 14.14 3.18 3.66
CA SER A 263 14.07 3.48 2.22
C SER A 263 14.92 4.71 1.85
N PHE A 264 14.92 5.76 2.67
CA PHE A 264 15.79 6.92 2.48
C PHE A 264 17.27 6.59 2.69
N VAL A 265 17.59 5.78 3.71
CA VAL A 265 18.98 5.35 3.98
C VAL A 265 19.55 4.59 2.78
N VAL A 266 18.77 3.73 2.12
CA VAL A 266 19.19 3.02 0.91
C VAL A 266 19.58 4.01 -0.20
N VAL A 267 18.80 5.06 -0.43
CA VAL A 267 19.13 6.10 -1.41
C VAL A 267 20.40 6.84 -1.03
N VAL A 268 20.61 7.17 0.25
CA VAL A 268 21.83 7.86 0.73
C VAL A 268 23.06 6.97 0.54
N ILE A 269 22.97 5.67 0.84
CA ILE A 269 24.07 4.74 0.65
C ILE A 269 24.48 4.67 -0.82
N ILE A 270 23.54 4.52 -1.74
CA ILE A 270 23.88 4.43 -3.16
C ILE A 270 24.41 5.76 -3.70
N MET A 271 23.93 6.91 -3.20
CA MET A 271 24.52 8.22 -3.52
C MET A 271 26.00 8.28 -3.14
N ALA A 272 26.34 7.82 -1.94
CA ALA A 272 27.72 7.80 -1.47
C ALA A 272 28.60 6.86 -2.30
N VAL A 273 28.10 5.67 -2.64
CA VAL A 273 28.79 4.69 -3.50
C VAL A 273 29.02 5.28 -4.89
N MET A 274 28.01 5.87 -5.49
CA MET A 274 28.11 6.49 -6.81
C MET A 274 29.05 7.72 -6.79
N ALA A 275 28.98 8.57 -5.76
CA ALA A 275 29.87 9.71 -5.62
C ALA A 275 31.35 9.27 -5.52
N ASN A 276 31.64 8.22 -4.76
CA ASN A 276 32.97 7.64 -4.68
C ASN A 276 33.44 7.08 -6.04
N THR A 277 32.57 6.37 -6.75
CA THR A 277 32.86 5.81 -8.09
C THR A 277 33.15 6.92 -9.10
N MET A 278 32.35 8.01 -9.10
CA MET A 278 32.55 9.16 -9.96
C MET A 278 33.82 9.95 -9.61
N ALA A 279 34.15 10.05 -8.30
CA ALA A 279 35.40 10.69 -7.87
C ALA A 279 36.64 9.91 -8.35
N MET A 280 36.61 8.58 -8.30
CA MET A 280 37.68 7.74 -8.86
C MET A 280 37.80 7.88 -10.37
N ALA A 281 36.69 7.80 -11.10
CA ALA A 281 36.65 8.00 -12.55
C ALA A 281 37.19 9.38 -12.96
N ALA A 282 36.82 10.42 -12.22
CA ALA A 282 37.34 11.78 -12.48
C ALA A 282 38.84 11.89 -12.24
N ARG A 283 39.38 11.26 -11.18
CA ARG A 283 40.84 11.26 -10.91
C ARG A 283 41.64 10.58 -12.02
N GLU A 284 41.19 9.45 -12.51
CA GLU A 284 41.85 8.72 -13.61
C GLU A 284 41.93 9.53 -14.91
N ARG A 285 41.07 10.53 -15.05
CA ARG A 285 40.94 11.37 -16.27
C ARG A 285 41.44 12.79 -16.10
N TYR A 286 42.16 13.11 -15.03
CA TYR A 286 42.68 14.44 -14.79
C TYR A 286 43.56 14.97 -15.92
N ALA A 287 44.40 14.13 -16.53
CA ALA A 287 45.22 14.47 -17.69
C ALA A 287 44.37 14.85 -18.92
N GLU A 288 43.28 14.10 -19.19
CA GLU A 288 42.35 14.42 -20.29
C GLU A 288 41.66 15.78 -20.05
N TYR A 289 41.26 16.08 -18.79
CA TYR A 289 40.65 17.37 -18.44
C TYR A 289 41.65 18.52 -18.54
N ALA A 290 42.88 18.30 -18.13
CA ALA A 290 43.97 19.30 -18.29
C ALA A 290 44.24 19.61 -19.77
N THR A 291 44.25 18.58 -20.63
CA THR A 291 44.38 18.72 -22.09
C THR A 291 43.24 19.53 -22.70
N LEU A 292 41.97 19.23 -22.31
CA LEU A 292 40.81 19.99 -22.79
C LEU A 292 40.94 21.50 -22.40
N LYS A 293 41.37 21.77 -21.16
CA LYS A 293 41.59 23.13 -20.69
C LYS A 293 42.73 23.84 -21.44
N ALA A 294 43.81 23.12 -21.74
CA ALA A 294 44.92 23.63 -22.54
C ALA A 294 44.48 23.97 -23.99
N LEU A 295 43.50 23.25 -24.53
CA LEU A 295 42.87 23.56 -25.82
C LEU A 295 41.83 24.68 -25.77
N GLY A 296 41.62 25.32 -24.59
CA GLY A 296 40.74 26.46 -24.43
C GLY A 296 39.31 26.17 -23.99
N PHE A 297 38.99 24.93 -23.64
CA PHE A 297 37.65 24.62 -23.11
C PHE A 297 37.47 25.20 -21.70
N ALA A 298 36.31 25.81 -21.44
CA ALA A 298 35.99 26.42 -20.15
C ALA A 298 35.84 25.37 -19.04
N ASN A 299 36.11 25.76 -17.79
CA ASN A 299 35.94 24.94 -16.60
C ASN A 299 34.53 24.33 -16.51
N GLY A 300 33.50 25.11 -16.89
CA GLY A 300 32.10 24.67 -16.91
C GLY A 300 31.83 23.53 -17.90
N PHE A 301 32.57 23.46 -19.01
CA PHE A 301 32.45 22.37 -19.97
C PHE A 301 32.95 21.02 -19.39
N VAL A 302 34.06 21.04 -18.65
CA VAL A 302 34.61 19.87 -17.97
C VAL A 302 33.62 19.39 -16.88
N ALA A 303 33.09 20.33 -16.10
CA ALA A 303 32.08 20.03 -15.10
C ALA A 303 30.81 19.41 -15.73
N LEU A 304 30.34 19.95 -16.85
CA LEU A 304 29.16 19.47 -17.57
C LEU A 304 29.37 18.04 -18.11
N LEU A 305 30.57 17.71 -18.58
CA LEU A 305 30.87 16.33 -19.03
C LEU A 305 30.73 15.32 -17.92
N ILE A 306 31.30 15.60 -16.74
CA ILE A 306 31.20 14.71 -15.57
C ILE A 306 29.76 14.61 -15.10
N PHE A 307 29.07 15.76 -15.07
CA PHE A 307 27.66 15.81 -14.68
C PHE A 307 26.77 15.00 -15.61
N ALA A 308 26.96 15.14 -16.93
CA ALA A 308 26.22 14.41 -17.95
C ALA A 308 26.51 12.90 -17.88
N GLU A 309 27.75 12.50 -17.60
CA GLU A 309 28.15 11.09 -17.42
C GLU A 309 27.45 10.48 -16.19
N SER A 310 27.52 11.17 -15.04
CA SER A 310 26.85 10.76 -13.80
C SER A 310 25.33 10.63 -14.00
N MET A 311 24.72 11.65 -14.59
CA MET A 311 23.29 11.69 -14.85
C MET A 311 22.85 10.55 -15.79
N SER A 312 23.65 10.27 -16.84
CA SER A 312 23.34 9.17 -17.76
C SER A 312 23.35 7.81 -17.05
N ILE A 313 24.35 7.55 -16.20
CA ILE A 313 24.46 6.32 -15.41
C ILE A 313 23.29 6.21 -14.43
N ALA A 314 22.97 7.31 -13.73
CA ALA A 314 21.89 7.34 -12.77
C ALA A 314 20.51 7.13 -13.42
N LEU A 315 20.27 7.76 -14.57
CA LEU A 315 19.00 7.59 -15.30
C LEU A 315 18.85 6.19 -15.90
N ILE A 316 19.92 5.62 -16.46
CA ILE A 316 19.89 4.24 -16.97
C ILE A 316 19.58 3.27 -15.83
N GLY A 317 20.31 3.37 -14.72
CA GLY A 317 20.08 2.53 -13.55
C GLY A 317 18.68 2.75 -12.93
N GLY A 318 18.25 4.01 -12.87
CA GLY A 318 16.94 4.38 -12.36
C GLY A 318 15.79 3.84 -13.20
N LEU A 319 15.81 4.03 -14.51
CA LEU A 319 14.76 3.53 -15.41
C LEU A 319 14.70 1.99 -15.42
N LEU A 320 15.86 1.32 -15.42
CA LEU A 320 15.91 -0.13 -15.28
C LEU A 320 15.38 -0.57 -13.91
N GLY A 321 15.70 0.15 -12.84
CA GLY A 321 15.20 -0.11 -11.50
C GLY A 321 13.68 0.03 -11.42
N ILE A 322 13.11 1.10 -11.98
CA ILE A 322 11.64 1.30 -12.06
C ILE A 322 10.99 0.14 -12.83
N ALA A 323 11.52 -0.19 -14.00
CA ALA A 323 10.99 -1.29 -14.82
C ALA A 323 11.03 -2.65 -14.10
N LEU A 324 12.09 -2.92 -13.32
CA LEU A 324 12.24 -4.14 -12.54
C LEU A 324 11.41 -4.13 -11.25
N THR A 325 11.08 -2.97 -10.71
CA THR A 325 10.24 -2.88 -9.50
C THR A 325 8.87 -3.54 -9.71
N ILE A 326 8.27 -3.42 -10.91
CA ILE A 326 6.95 -3.97 -11.20
C ILE A 326 6.92 -5.51 -11.08
N PRO A 327 7.76 -6.28 -11.81
CA PRO A 327 7.75 -7.74 -11.69
C PRO A 327 8.24 -8.23 -10.32
N VAL A 328 9.18 -7.52 -9.68
CA VAL A 328 9.65 -7.88 -8.34
C VAL A 328 8.55 -7.64 -7.29
N ALA A 329 7.78 -6.55 -7.40
CA ALA A 329 6.62 -6.30 -6.56
C ALA A 329 5.52 -7.36 -6.75
N ALA A 330 5.26 -7.79 -7.99
CA ALA A 330 4.31 -8.87 -8.27
C ALA A 330 4.78 -10.21 -7.65
N LEU A 331 6.06 -10.52 -7.73
CA LEU A 331 6.64 -11.70 -7.08
C LEU A 331 6.53 -11.59 -5.55
N PHE A 332 6.83 -10.44 -4.97
CA PHE A 332 6.69 -10.20 -3.54
C PHE A 332 5.24 -10.35 -3.09
N ALA A 333 4.28 -9.78 -3.83
CA ALA A 333 2.85 -9.92 -3.55
C ALA A 333 2.41 -11.40 -3.51
N SER A 334 2.92 -12.24 -4.42
CA SER A 334 2.61 -13.68 -4.43
C SER A 334 3.18 -14.45 -3.23
N LEU A 335 4.28 -13.96 -2.64
CA LEU A 335 4.90 -14.57 -1.44
C LEU A 335 4.21 -14.14 -0.13
N VAL A 336 3.64 -12.95 -0.10
CA VAL A 336 3.01 -12.37 1.09
C VAL A 336 1.53 -12.74 1.21
N GLY A 337 0.93 -13.27 0.12
CA GLY A 337 -0.45 -13.75 0.09
C GLY A 337 -1.48 -12.67 0.40
N THR A 338 -2.39 -12.96 1.33
CA THR A 338 -3.49 -12.06 1.75
C THR A 338 -3.10 -11.00 2.78
N LEU A 339 -1.83 -10.94 3.22
CA LEU A 339 -1.40 -9.96 4.22
C LEU A 339 -1.62 -8.52 3.74
N PHE A 340 -1.39 -8.26 2.44
CA PHE A 340 -1.70 -6.99 1.81
C PHE A 340 -2.83 -7.16 0.79
N PRO A 341 -4.05 -6.67 1.08
CA PRO A 341 -5.19 -6.76 0.17
C PRO A 341 -4.86 -6.21 -1.22
N VAL A 342 -4.16 -5.07 -1.25
CA VAL A 342 -3.74 -4.39 -2.48
C VAL A 342 -2.24 -4.15 -2.42
N PHE A 343 -1.47 -4.73 -3.37
CA PHE A 343 -0.03 -4.52 -3.47
C PHE A 343 0.32 -4.16 -4.92
N ILE A 344 0.22 -2.88 -5.24
CA ILE A 344 0.45 -2.34 -6.59
C ILE A 344 1.43 -1.18 -6.47
N VAL A 345 2.42 -1.14 -7.37
CA VAL A 345 3.35 -0.01 -7.47
C VAL A 345 2.59 1.21 -7.98
N SER A 346 2.44 2.23 -7.13
CA SER A 346 1.71 3.44 -7.46
C SER A 346 2.51 4.34 -8.43
N GLU A 347 1.81 5.17 -9.18
CA GLU A 347 2.45 6.19 -10.04
C GLU A 347 3.29 7.16 -9.21
N SER A 348 2.87 7.48 -8.00
CA SER A 348 3.63 8.31 -7.06
C SER A 348 4.95 7.66 -6.65
N THR A 349 4.95 6.36 -6.40
CA THR A 349 6.17 5.59 -6.12
C THR A 349 7.12 5.59 -7.32
N MET A 350 6.63 5.38 -8.53
CA MET A 350 7.46 5.47 -9.75
C MET A 350 8.03 6.88 -9.96
N ALA A 351 7.25 7.92 -9.71
CA ALA A 351 7.72 9.32 -9.77
C ALA A 351 8.80 9.60 -8.72
N MET A 352 8.65 9.09 -7.49
CA MET A 352 9.67 9.21 -6.44
C MET A 352 10.95 8.45 -6.78
N GLN A 353 10.87 7.27 -7.38
CA GLN A 353 12.03 6.52 -7.86
C GLN A 353 12.79 7.29 -8.95
N LEU A 354 12.07 7.93 -9.87
CA LEU A 354 12.67 8.79 -10.90
C LEU A 354 13.35 10.00 -10.26
N ALA A 355 12.68 10.67 -9.34
CA ALA A 355 13.24 11.80 -8.61
C ALA A 355 14.50 11.41 -7.81
N ALA A 356 14.45 10.27 -7.11
CA ALA A 356 15.61 9.72 -6.40
C ALA A 356 16.79 9.45 -7.36
N SER A 357 16.53 8.89 -8.55
CA SER A 357 17.56 8.65 -9.57
C SER A 357 18.21 9.93 -10.05
N ILE A 358 17.43 11.00 -10.25
CA ILE A 358 17.93 12.33 -10.62
C ILE A 358 18.78 12.92 -9.48
N VAL A 359 18.30 12.85 -8.25
CA VAL A 359 19.03 13.34 -7.06
C VAL A 359 20.35 12.60 -6.89
N ILE A 360 20.35 11.26 -7.05
CA ILE A 360 21.57 10.45 -7.03
C ILE A 360 22.56 10.95 -8.08
N GLY A 361 22.13 11.16 -9.33
CA GLY A 361 22.96 11.64 -10.42
C GLY A 361 23.57 13.02 -10.16
N VAL A 362 22.76 13.96 -9.65
CA VAL A 362 23.17 15.33 -9.32
C VAL A 362 24.18 15.34 -8.18
N VAL A 363 23.85 14.71 -7.06
CA VAL A 363 24.66 14.73 -5.84
C VAL A 363 25.99 14.00 -6.06
N ALA A 364 25.94 12.83 -6.72
CA ALA A 364 27.14 12.05 -7.00
C ALA A 364 28.13 12.79 -7.94
N ALA A 365 27.63 13.63 -8.84
CA ALA A 365 28.47 14.44 -9.72
C ALA A 365 29.03 15.70 -9.08
N ALA A 366 28.34 16.27 -8.08
CA ALA A 366 28.62 17.61 -7.58
C ALA A 366 30.09 17.81 -7.14
N PHE A 367 30.59 16.93 -6.24
CA PHE A 367 31.97 17.02 -5.76
C PHE A 367 33.02 16.71 -6.85
N PRO A 368 32.91 15.59 -7.61
CA PRO A 368 33.86 15.29 -8.69
C PRO A 368 33.90 16.36 -9.79
N ALA A 369 32.75 16.88 -10.18
CA ALA A 369 32.66 17.94 -11.21
C ALA A 369 33.32 19.24 -10.75
N TRP A 370 33.04 19.66 -9.49
CA TRP A 370 33.70 20.81 -8.90
C TRP A 370 35.21 20.65 -8.84
N ARG A 371 35.70 19.50 -8.39
CA ARG A 371 37.14 19.24 -8.29
C ARG A 371 37.82 19.18 -9.65
N ALA A 372 37.26 18.54 -10.63
CA ALA A 372 37.81 18.47 -12.00
C ALA A 372 37.78 19.82 -12.70
N ALA A 373 36.75 20.64 -12.48
CA ALA A 373 36.68 21.99 -13.01
C ALA A 373 37.82 22.87 -12.47
N ASN A 374 38.31 22.64 -11.26
CA ASN A 374 39.36 23.44 -10.61
C ASN A 374 40.77 22.82 -10.74
N VAL A 375 40.97 21.77 -11.49
CA VAL A 375 42.31 21.17 -11.76
C VAL A 375 43.19 22.17 -12.50
N ARG A 376 44.42 22.39 -11.99
CA ARG A 376 45.41 23.22 -12.65
C ARG A 376 46.03 22.48 -13.83
N ILE A 377 46.17 23.14 -14.97
CA ILE A 377 46.71 22.58 -16.20
C ILE A 377 48.09 21.93 -15.96
N VAL A 378 48.97 22.65 -15.22
CA VAL A 378 50.33 22.19 -14.90
C VAL A 378 50.33 20.90 -14.08
N GLU A 379 49.44 20.75 -13.12
CA GLU A 379 49.35 19.54 -12.28
C GLU A 379 48.82 18.34 -13.07
N GLY A 380 47.86 18.56 -13.94
CA GLY A 380 47.28 17.48 -14.77
C GLY A 380 48.21 16.97 -15.88
N LEU A 381 49.08 17.80 -16.42
CA LEU A 381 50.07 17.38 -17.44
C LEU A 381 51.34 16.75 -16.82
N ARG A 382 51.69 17.06 -15.58
CA ARG A 382 52.85 16.50 -14.86
C ARG A 382 52.64 15.00 -14.51
N THR A 383 51.43 14.50 -14.50
CA THR A 383 51.12 13.07 -14.27
C THR A 383 51.26 12.20 -15.52
N VAL A 384 51.55 12.80 -16.68
CA VAL A 384 51.74 12.11 -17.98
C VAL A 384 53.22 12.00 -18.35
N ALA A 385 54.09 12.75 -17.69
CA ALA A 385 55.56 12.62 -17.81
C ALA A 385 56.08 11.77 -16.67
#